data_0a1f582100abe25a8d3e8daeb9ed916e
#
_entry.id   0a1f582100abe25a8d3e8daeb9ed916e
#
_cell.length_a   1.000
_cell.length_b   1.000
_cell.length_c   1.000
_cell.angle_alpha   90.00
_cell.angle_beta   90.00
_cell.angle_gamma   90.00
#
_symmetry.space_group_name_H-M   'P 1'
#
loop_
_entity.id
_entity.type
_entity.pdbx_description
1 polymer ?
#
loop_
_entity_poly.entity_id
_entity_poly.type
_entity_poly.pdbx_seq_one_letter_code
_entity_poly.pdbx_strand_id
1 'polypeptide(L)'
;GALPARDLIDVLSLKKRKYIGNTSMESEMSVIMANMALAGPGKLVYDPFAGTGSMLYACSILGAMSLGSDIDGRMLRGKNREHGIPGIRESAEQYGIQGRIIDAVTFDMTQAPWRTPFRGDMGLFDAIVTDPPYGVRAGAKRLGKRNAELQRDEPFIMPDGMPSHMMPDYVPPTKPYHLSELVTDLLEYASALLHPGGRLVFWLPTMNEEKAETSIPTHAHFDLVAHSIQDFGRWSRRVRTFLLIPS
;
A
#
# COMPACT_ATOMS: atom_id res chain seq x y z
N GLY A 1 -3.59 -26.97 10.40
CA GLY A 1 -4.17 -26.05 11.38
C GLY A 1 -3.54 -24.68 11.24
N ALA A 2 -4.27 -23.63 11.61
CA ALA A 2 -3.72 -22.26 11.63
C ALA A 2 -2.57 -22.18 12.63
N LEU A 3 -1.48 -21.49 12.27
CA LEU A 3 -0.38 -21.23 13.18
C LEU A 3 -0.85 -20.31 14.32
N PRO A 4 -0.36 -20.50 15.56
CA PRO A 4 -0.59 -19.54 16.64
C PRO A 4 -0.06 -18.16 16.25
N ALA A 5 -0.70 -17.09 16.72
CA ALA A 5 -0.35 -15.71 16.36
C ALA A 5 1.14 -15.38 16.63
N ARG A 6 1.72 -15.91 17.72
CA ARG A 6 3.15 -15.74 18.04
C ARG A 6 4.05 -16.35 16.98
N ASP A 7 3.71 -17.52 16.47
CA ASP A 7 4.49 -18.21 15.43
C ASP A 7 4.43 -17.45 14.10
N LEU A 8 3.27 -16.85 13.77
CA LEU A 8 3.14 -15.98 12.59
C LEU A 8 4.05 -14.76 12.67
N ILE A 9 4.14 -14.11 13.83
CA ILE A 9 5.02 -12.97 14.05
C ILE A 9 6.49 -13.37 13.88
N ASP A 10 6.88 -14.56 14.38
CA ASP A 10 8.24 -15.06 14.25
C ASP A 10 8.58 -15.44 12.80
N VAL A 11 7.65 -16.09 12.08
CA VAL A 11 7.82 -16.43 10.65
C VAL A 11 8.02 -15.18 9.80
N LEU A 12 7.22 -14.13 10.02
CA LEU A 12 7.27 -12.87 9.26
C LEU A 12 8.35 -11.90 9.75
N SER A 13 9.14 -12.26 10.77
CA SER A 13 10.16 -11.40 11.38
C SER A 13 11.09 -10.80 10.32
N LEU A 14 11.27 -9.47 10.36
CA LEU A 14 12.18 -8.75 9.46
C LEU A 14 13.61 -9.25 9.53
N LYS A 15 14.05 -9.77 10.70
CA LYS A 15 15.39 -10.34 10.88
C LYS A 15 15.63 -11.60 10.05
N LYS A 16 14.55 -12.31 9.69
CA LYS A 16 14.60 -13.57 8.93
C LYS A 16 14.23 -13.37 7.45
N ARG A 17 13.63 -12.22 7.11
CA ARG A 17 13.14 -11.94 5.77
C ARG A 17 14.29 -11.72 4.78
N LYS A 18 14.20 -12.39 3.63
CA LYS A 18 15.20 -12.25 2.55
C LYS A 18 15.24 -10.85 1.94
N TYR A 19 14.07 -10.25 1.72
CA TYR A 19 13.95 -8.93 1.14
C TYR A 19 13.33 -7.93 2.11
N ILE A 20 14.12 -6.93 2.52
CA ILE A 20 13.72 -5.85 3.41
C ILE A 20 14.15 -4.49 2.85
N GLY A 21 13.48 -3.43 3.27
CA GLY A 21 13.84 -2.04 3.03
C GLY A 21 13.69 -1.21 4.30
N ASN A 22 14.17 0.03 4.26
CA ASN A 22 14.16 0.92 5.42
C ASN A 22 12.73 1.24 5.93
N THR A 23 11.74 1.05 5.08
CA THR A 23 10.31 1.30 5.37
C THR A 23 9.51 0.01 5.52
N SER A 24 10.17 -1.16 5.64
CA SER A 24 9.45 -2.42 5.88
C SER A 24 8.73 -2.37 7.22
N MET A 25 7.45 -2.72 7.22
CA MET A 25 6.64 -2.78 8.44
C MET A 25 7.00 -4.01 9.28
N GLU A 26 7.03 -3.85 10.59
CA GLU A 26 7.22 -4.92 11.56
C GLU A 26 6.12 -5.99 11.46
N SER A 27 6.48 -7.24 11.69
CA SER A 27 5.59 -8.40 11.52
C SER A 27 4.34 -8.32 12.40
N GLU A 28 4.50 -7.93 13.67
CA GLU A 28 3.37 -7.81 14.60
C GLU A 28 2.33 -6.82 14.09
N MET A 29 2.77 -5.62 13.69
CA MET A 29 1.86 -4.59 13.16
C MET A 29 1.20 -5.02 11.85
N SER A 30 1.95 -5.68 10.97
CA SER A 30 1.41 -6.20 9.71
C SER A 30 0.31 -7.24 9.94
N VAL A 31 0.52 -8.16 10.90
CA VAL A 31 -0.48 -9.18 11.27
C VAL A 31 -1.71 -8.56 11.92
N ILE A 32 -1.54 -7.55 12.81
CA ILE A 32 -2.66 -6.82 13.40
C ILE A 32 -3.50 -6.16 12.31
N MET A 33 -2.89 -5.45 11.37
CA MET A 33 -3.62 -4.80 10.28
C MET A 33 -4.34 -5.80 9.38
N ALA A 34 -3.69 -6.93 9.06
CA ALA A 34 -4.32 -7.99 8.27
C ALA A 34 -5.55 -8.60 8.99
N ASN A 35 -5.50 -8.75 10.31
CA ASN A 35 -6.66 -9.16 11.12
C ASN A 35 -7.76 -8.10 11.13
N MET A 36 -7.43 -6.82 11.27
CA MET A 36 -8.40 -5.72 11.23
C MET A 36 -9.11 -5.64 9.86
N ALA A 37 -8.41 -6.03 8.80
CA ALA A 37 -8.95 -6.14 7.46
C ALA A 37 -9.79 -7.41 7.23
N LEU A 38 -9.86 -8.33 8.17
CA LEU A 38 -10.45 -9.66 8.05
C LEU A 38 -9.85 -10.47 6.89
N ALA A 39 -8.53 -10.33 6.67
CA ALA A 39 -7.82 -11.10 5.65
C ALA A 39 -7.91 -12.60 5.97
N GLY A 40 -8.27 -13.41 4.97
CA GLY A 40 -8.46 -14.85 5.13
C GLY A 40 -8.81 -15.54 3.82
N PRO A 41 -9.06 -16.85 3.85
CA PRO A 41 -9.42 -17.62 2.65
C PRO A 41 -10.65 -17.03 1.95
N GLY A 42 -10.61 -16.96 0.61
CA GLY A 42 -11.67 -16.41 -0.21
C GLY A 42 -11.72 -14.89 -0.27
N LYS A 43 -10.77 -14.19 0.37
CA LYS A 43 -10.66 -12.73 0.36
C LYS A 43 -9.59 -12.26 -0.61
N LEU A 44 -9.89 -11.17 -1.31
CA LEU A 44 -8.96 -10.43 -2.16
C LEU A 44 -8.58 -9.11 -1.49
N VAL A 45 -7.29 -8.97 -1.17
CA VAL A 45 -6.75 -7.82 -0.44
C VAL A 45 -5.78 -7.03 -1.32
N TYR A 46 -5.80 -5.72 -1.21
CA TYR A 46 -4.95 -4.84 -1.99
C TYR A 46 -4.14 -3.87 -1.10
N ASP A 47 -2.88 -3.64 -1.50
CA ASP A 47 -2.01 -2.62 -0.90
C ASP A 47 -1.51 -1.65 -1.97
N PRO A 48 -2.00 -0.38 -2.02
CA PRO A 48 -1.58 0.63 -2.99
C PRO A 48 -0.19 1.24 -2.73
N PHE A 49 0.43 0.95 -1.58
CA PHE A 49 1.77 1.40 -1.20
C PHE A 49 2.61 0.22 -0.72
N ALA A 50 2.65 -0.85 -1.52
CA ALA A 50 3.15 -2.15 -1.13
C ALA A 50 4.62 -2.18 -0.68
N GLY A 51 5.44 -1.27 -1.16
CA GLY A 51 6.84 -1.18 -0.79
C GLY A 51 7.57 -2.52 -0.94
N THR A 52 8.04 -3.08 0.18
CA THR A 52 8.70 -4.40 0.21
C THR A 52 7.75 -5.57 0.49
N GLY A 53 6.43 -5.34 0.47
CA GLY A 53 5.40 -6.37 0.53
C GLY A 53 4.94 -6.80 1.93
N SER A 54 5.23 -6.06 3.00
CA SER A 54 4.88 -6.47 4.38
C SER A 54 3.40 -6.79 4.55
N MET A 55 2.49 -5.97 4.01
CA MET A 55 1.04 -6.20 4.08
C MET A 55 0.63 -7.40 3.22
N LEU A 56 1.22 -7.55 2.03
CA LEU A 56 0.93 -8.66 1.14
C LEU A 56 1.25 -9.99 1.82
N TYR A 57 2.41 -10.10 2.50
CA TYR A 57 2.78 -11.33 3.20
C TYR A 57 1.86 -11.61 4.37
N ALA A 58 1.54 -10.60 5.19
CA ALA A 58 0.68 -10.76 6.35
C ALA A 58 -0.75 -11.22 5.95
N CYS A 59 -1.33 -10.62 4.91
CA CYS A 59 -2.64 -11.03 4.41
C CYS A 59 -2.61 -12.43 3.77
N SER A 60 -1.57 -12.72 2.98
CA SER A 60 -1.44 -13.99 2.27
C SER A 60 -1.19 -15.17 3.21
N ILE A 61 -0.44 -14.99 4.29
CA ILE A 61 -0.20 -16.05 5.28
C ILE A 61 -1.47 -16.39 6.06
N LEU A 62 -2.38 -15.43 6.25
CA LEU A 62 -3.71 -15.64 6.80
C LEU A 62 -4.68 -16.28 5.81
N GLY A 63 -4.30 -16.43 4.55
CA GLY A 63 -5.06 -17.17 3.54
C GLY A 63 -5.68 -16.34 2.43
N ALA A 64 -5.58 -15.00 2.49
CA ALA A 64 -6.10 -14.13 1.44
C ALA A 64 -5.27 -14.22 0.15
N MET A 65 -5.89 -13.88 -0.98
CA MET A 65 -5.19 -13.49 -2.20
C MET A 65 -4.80 -12.03 -2.09
N SER A 66 -3.57 -11.67 -2.44
CA SER A 66 -3.06 -10.30 -2.29
C SER A 66 -2.55 -9.74 -3.62
N LEU A 67 -2.86 -8.47 -3.85
CA LEU A 67 -2.33 -7.67 -4.95
C LEU A 67 -1.68 -6.42 -4.36
N GLY A 68 -0.54 -6.00 -4.90
CA GLY A 68 0.13 -4.78 -4.49
C GLY A 68 0.42 -3.83 -5.62
N SER A 69 0.54 -2.55 -5.31
CA SER A 69 1.16 -1.58 -6.22
C SER A 69 2.08 -0.63 -5.45
N ASP A 70 2.99 -0.03 -6.19
CA ASP A 70 3.86 1.03 -5.67
C ASP A 70 4.31 1.93 -6.81
N ILE A 71 4.49 3.22 -6.55
CA ILE A 71 5.03 4.16 -7.55
C ILE A 71 6.49 3.85 -7.88
N ASP A 72 7.25 3.28 -6.95
CA ASP A 72 8.64 2.87 -7.13
C ASP A 72 8.75 1.35 -7.39
N GLY A 73 8.73 0.96 -8.66
CA GLY A 73 8.86 -0.44 -9.05
C GLY A 73 10.15 -1.13 -8.60
N ARG A 74 11.19 -0.37 -8.21
CA ARG A 74 12.42 -0.93 -7.63
C ARG A 74 12.16 -1.52 -6.25
N MET A 75 11.19 -0.96 -5.51
CA MET A 75 10.75 -1.51 -4.22
C MET A 75 10.03 -2.86 -4.38
N LEU A 76 9.35 -3.07 -5.48
CA LEU A 76 8.63 -4.31 -5.76
C LEU A 76 9.58 -5.42 -6.24
N ARG A 77 10.51 -5.07 -7.13
CA ARG A 77 11.41 -6.02 -7.83
C ARG A 77 12.78 -6.21 -7.17
N GLY A 78 13.11 -5.38 -6.17
CA GLY A 78 14.48 -5.25 -5.65
C GLY A 78 15.30 -4.23 -6.44
N LYS A 79 16.18 -3.50 -5.74
CA LYS A 79 16.92 -2.35 -6.31
C LYS A 79 18.00 -2.74 -7.31
N ASN A 80 18.46 -3.96 -7.32
CA ASN A 80 19.63 -4.37 -8.11
C ASN A 80 19.47 -5.81 -8.61
N ARG A 81 18.71 -6.02 -9.68
CA ARG A 81 18.46 -7.34 -10.26
C ARG A 81 19.75 -8.05 -10.70
N GLU A 82 20.72 -7.30 -11.22
CA GLU A 82 22.02 -7.84 -11.66
C GLU A 82 22.85 -8.43 -10.55
N HIS A 83 22.62 -7.98 -9.31
CA HIS A 83 23.31 -8.46 -8.11
C HIS A 83 22.48 -9.43 -7.27
N GLY A 84 21.35 -9.92 -7.80
CA GLY A 84 20.53 -10.93 -7.12
C GLY A 84 19.83 -10.44 -5.84
N ILE A 85 19.59 -9.12 -5.71
CA ILE A 85 18.81 -8.61 -4.58
C ILE A 85 17.36 -9.06 -4.74
N PRO A 86 16.82 -9.80 -3.76
CA PRO A 86 15.48 -10.34 -3.84
C PRO A 86 14.42 -9.23 -3.80
N GLY A 87 13.33 -9.48 -4.53
CA GLY A 87 12.12 -8.66 -4.50
C GLY A 87 11.00 -9.32 -3.69
N ILE A 88 9.79 -8.80 -3.84
CA ILE A 88 8.60 -9.34 -3.16
C ILE A 88 8.41 -10.83 -3.44
N ARG A 89 8.62 -11.27 -4.67
CA ARG A 89 8.42 -12.67 -5.08
C ARG A 89 9.30 -13.64 -4.27
N GLU A 90 10.57 -13.31 -4.07
CA GLU A 90 11.50 -14.20 -3.38
C GLU A 90 11.20 -14.32 -1.88
N SER A 91 10.72 -13.24 -1.25
CA SER A 91 10.23 -13.34 0.13
C SER A 91 8.90 -14.11 0.21
N ALA A 92 8.04 -14.00 -0.80
CA ALA A 92 6.84 -14.81 -0.89
C ALA A 92 7.15 -16.31 -1.01
N GLU A 93 8.16 -16.67 -1.81
CA GLU A 93 8.68 -18.03 -1.90
C GLU A 93 9.27 -18.52 -0.57
N GLN A 94 10.03 -17.65 0.13
CA GLN A 94 10.55 -17.95 1.47
C GLN A 94 9.45 -18.34 2.45
N TYR A 95 8.30 -17.68 2.37
CA TYR A 95 7.16 -17.92 3.26
C TYR A 95 6.20 -19.00 2.76
N GLY A 96 6.41 -19.57 1.56
CA GLY A 96 5.54 -20.57 0.95
C GLY A 96 4.16 -20.03 0.55
N ILE A 97 4.07 -18.72 0.27
CA ILE A 97 2.81 -18.02 -0.06
C ILE A 97 2.79 -17.42 -1.47
N GLN A 98 3.79 -17.76 -2.31
CA GLN A 98 3.90 -17.21 -3.67
C GLN A 98 2.65 -17.44 -4.52
N GLY A 99 1.91 -18.53 -4.31
CA GLY A 99 0.65 -18.80 -5.01
C GLY A 99 -0.55 -17.95 -4.55
N ARG A 100 -0.36 -17.11 -3.49
CA ARG A 100 -1.40 -16.20 -2.96
C ARG A 100 -1.12 -14.74 -3.25
N ILE A 101 0.06 -14.40 -3.73
CA ILE A 101 0.36 -13.06 -4.22
C ILE A 101 0.11 -13.06 -5.72
N ILE A 102 -0.95 -12.37 -6.15
CA ILE A 102 -1.36 -12.28 -7.56
C ILE A 102 -0.28 -11.58 -8.36
N ASP A 103 0.07 -10.36 -7.92
CA ASP A 103 1.15 -9.57 -8.53
C ASP A 103 1.53 -8.36 -7.64
N ALA A 104 2.58 -7.65 -8.05
CA ALA A 104 2.97 -6.36 -7.53
C ALA A 104 3.31 -5.43 -8.70
N VAL A 105 2.44 -4.46 -8.97
CA VAL A 105 2.43 -3.65 -10.20
C VAL A 105 2.93 -2.23 -9.92
N THR A 106 3.69 -1.67 -10.86
CA THR A 106 4.21 -0.29 -10.72
C THR A 106 3.26 0.71 -11.35
N PHE A 107 2.61 1.53 -10.51
CA PHE A 107 1.85 2.71 -10.92
C PHE A 107 1.62 3.66 -9.76
N ASP A 108 1.20 4.88 -10.06
CA ASP A 108 0.76 5.86 -9.09
C ASP A 108 -0.74 5.66 -8.79
N MET A 109 -1.12 5.59 -7.52
CA MET A 109 -2.52 5.46 -7.09
C MET A 109 -3.41 6.57 -7.70
N THR A 110 -2.88 7.79 -7.86
CA THR A 110 -3.61 8.92 -8.47
C THR A 110 -3.82 8.79 -9.98
N GLN A 111 -3.15 7.82 -10.62
CA GLN A 111 -3.24 7.52 -12.05
C GLN A 111 -3.39 6.02 -12.28
N ALA A 112 -4.24 5.40 -11.48
CA ALA A 112 -4.41 3.96 -11.48
C ALA A 112 -4.99 3.42 -12.79
N PRO A 113 -4.55 2.25 -13.26
CA PRO A 113 -4.98 1.67 -14.54
C PRO A 113 -6.33 0.93 -14.47
N TRP A 114 -7.04 1.05 -13.36
CA TRP A 114 -8.31 0.35 -13.18
C TRP A 114 -9.39 0.88 -14.13
N ARG A 115 -10.14 -0.04 -14.71
CA ARG A 115 -11.33 0.30 -15.50
C ARG A 115 -12.53 0.47 -14.57
N THR A 116 -12.67 1.66 -14.00
CA THR A 116 -13.81 2.04 -13.15
C THR A 116 -14.88 2.77 -13.98
N PRO A 117 -16.17 2.77 -13.58
CA PRO A 117 -16.71 1.97 -12.48
C PRO A 117 -16.75 0.48 -12.81
N PHE A 118 -16.51 -0.36 -11.80
CA PHE A 118 -16.81 -1.78 -11.93
C PHE A 118 -18.34 -1.94 -12.08
N ARG A 119 -18.78 -2.99 -12.81
CA ARG A 119 -20.21 -3.18 -13.10
C ARG A 119 -21.04 -3.23 -11.83
N GLY A 120 -21.96 -2.26 -11.71
CA GLY A 120 -22.78 -2.06 -10.52
C GLY A 120 -21.88 -1.82 -9.31
N ASP A 121 -22.38 -1.37 -8.21
CA ASP A 121 -21.64 -0.99 -6.98
C ASP A 121 -20.82 -2.14 -6.32
N MET A 122 -20.24 -3.01 -7.13
CA MET A 122 -19.69 -4.29 -6.72
C MET A 122 -18.21 -4.25 -6.32
N GLY A 123 -17.50 -3.15 -6.46
CA GLY A 123 -16.07 -3.10 -6.11
C GLY A 123 -15.25 -4.30 -6.63
N LEU A 124 -13.97 -4.34 -6.29
CA LEU A 124 -13.07 -5.45 -6.67
C LEU A 124 -12.47 -6.14 -5.45
N PHE A 125 -12.19 -5.40 -4.38
CA PHE A 125 -11.46 -5.90 -3.23
C PHE A 125 -12.34 -6.03 -1.99
N ASP A 126 -12.07 -7.05 -1.18
CA ASP A 126 -12.67 -7.23 0.15
C ASP A 126 -12.02 -6.31 1.18
N ALA A 127 -10.74 -6.00 1.00
CA ALA A 127 -10.05 -5.04 1.84
C ALA A 127 -8.90 -4.33 1.11
N ILE A 128 -8.63 -3.09 1.55
CA ILE A 128 -7.40 -2.35 1.25
C ILE A 128 -6.65 -2.19 2.57
N VAL A 129 -5.39 -2.65 2.61
CA VAL A 129 -4.54 -2.63 3.81
C VAL A 129 -3.22 -2.00 3.46
N THR A 130 -2.86 -0.88 4.09
CA THR A 130 -1.69 -0.15 3.64
C THR A 130 -1.01 0.68 4.73
N ASP A 131 0.29 0.95 4.55
CA ASP A 131 1.09 1.91 5.32
C ASP A 131 1.58 3.03 4.39
N PRO A 132 0.77 4.08 4.18
CA PRO A 132 1.12 5.15 3.25
C PRO A 132 2.40 5.87 3.66
N PRO A 133 3.20 6.41 2.70
CA PRO A 133 4.38 7.20 3.02
C PRO A 133 3.98 8.57 3.61
N TYR A 134 4.26 8.82 4.88
CA TYR A 134 3.85 10.03 5.61
C TYR A 134 5.00 10.97 6.01
N GLY A 135 6.15 10.83 5.39
CA GLY A 135 7.21 11.84 5.48
C GLY A 135 8.21 11.71 6.62
N VAL A 136 8.00 10.84 7.63
CA VAL A 136 8.95 10.67 8.73
C VAL A 136 10.23 9.95 8.27
N ARG A 137 10.11 8.96 7.38
CA ARG A 137 11.23 8.21 6.79
C ARG A 137 11.31 8.33 5.27
N ALA A 138 10.18 8.54 4.61
CA ALA A 138 10.05 8.73 3.18
C ALA A 138 8.92 9.72 2.89
N GLY A 139 9.21 10.83 2.23
CA GLY A 139 8.19 11.78 1.77
C GLY A 139 7.30 11.13 0.71
N ALA A 140 5.98 11.30 0.85
CA ALA A 140 5.05 10.87 -0.16
C ALA A 140 5.31 11.57 -1.50
N LYS A 141 5.16 10.84 -2.59
CA LYS A 141 5.35 11.33 -3.95
C LYS A 141 4.21 10.86 -4.84
N ARG A 142 3.88 11.70 -5.84
CA ARG A 142 3.01 11.33 -6.95
C ARG A 142 3.67 11.68 -8.26
N LEU A 143 3.21 11.11 -9.36
CA LEU A 143 3.74 11.42 -10.69
C LEU A 143 3.51 12.90 -11.05
N GLY A 144 4.44 13.46 -11.77
CA GLY A 144 4.39 14.84 -12.26
C GLY A 144 5.65 15.62 -12.00
N LYS A 145 5.79 16.76 -12.66
CA LYS A 145 6.91 17.68 -12.44
C LYS A 145 6.58 18.67 -11.33
N ARG A 146 7.59 19.09 -10.57
CA ARG A 146 7.44 20.12 -9.53
C ARG A 146 7.01 21.46 -10.10
N ASN A 147 7.57 21.84 -11.27
CA ASN A 147 7.11 23.00 -12.02
C ASN A 147 6.07 22.55 -13.04
N ALA A 148 4.81 23.02 -12.88
CA ALA A 148 3.69 22.66 -13.73
C ALA A 148 3.90 23.08 -15.20
N GLU A 149 4.61 24.19 -15.46
CA GLU A 149 4.92 24.67 -16.81
C GLU A 149 5.80 23.70 -17.60
N LEU A 150 6.57 22.85 -16.91
CA LEU A 150 7.40 21.81 -17.52
C LEU A 150 6.65 20.48 -17.70
N GLN A 151 5.40 20.40 -17.24
CA GLN A 151 4.55 19.24 -17.50
C GLN A 151 4.29 19.14 -19.02
N ARG A 152 4.37 17.92 -19.54
CA ARG A 152 4.10 17.64 -20.97
C ARG A 152 2.96 16.66 -21.04
N ASP A 153 2.07 16.89 -22.00
CA ASP A 153 0.96 15.99 -22.31
C ASP A 153 1.43 14.86 -23.24
N GLU A 154 2.52 15.11 -23.98
CA GLU A 154 3.10 14.13 -24.91
C GLU A 154 4.44 13.58 -24.40
N PRO A 155 4.77 12.33 -24.75
CA PRO A 155 6.06 11.73 -24.44
C PRO A 155 7.23 12.53 -25.04
N PHE A 156 8.33 12.63 -24.31
CA PHE A 156 9.58 13.13 -24.88
C PHE A 156 10.16 12.07 -25.81
N ILE A 157 10.38 12.44 -27.06
CA ILE A 157 11.01 11.57 -28.07
C ILE A 157 12.51 11.74 -28.02
N MET A 158 13.22 10.64 -27.83
CA MET A 158 14.68 10.59 -27.81
C MET A 158 15.24 10.79 -29.25
N PRO A 159 16.55 11.11 -29.41
CA PRO A 159 17.16 11.30 -30.72
C PRO A 159 17.06 10.09 -31.66
N ASP A 160 16.91 8.89 -31.13
CA ASP A 160 16.70 7.64 -31.83
C ASP A 160 15.23 7.38 -32.25
N GLY A 161 14.33 8.32 -31.95
CA GLY A 161 12.90 8.24 -32.25
C GLY A 161 12.10 7.45 -31.21
N MET A 162 12.72 6.90 -30.16
CA MET A 162 12.02 6.15 -29.12
C MET A 162 11.43 7.09 -28.06
N PRO A 163 10.18 6.88 -27.61
CA PRO A 163 9.63 7.63 -26.48
C PRO A 163 10.41 7.33 -25.19
N SER A 164 10.80 8.38 -24.45
CA SER A 164 11.66 8.24 -23.26
C SER A 164 11.11 7.30 -22.20
N HIS A 165 9.78 7.20 -22.04
CA HIS A 165 9.14 6.31 -21.06
C HIS A 165 9.23 4.81 -21.43
N MET A 166 9.66 4.49 -22.64
CA MET A 166 9.91 3.11 -23.08
C MET A 166 11.36 2.65 -22.85
N MET A 167 12.23 3.57 -22.41
CA MET A 167 13.62 3.23 -22.10
C MET A 167 13.69 2.36 -20.83
N PRO A 168 14.57 1.32 -20.81
CA PRO A 168 14.69 0.41 -19.64
C PRO A 168 14.98 1.11 -18.31
N ASP A 169 15.73 2.22 -18.36
CA ASP A 169 16.16 2.99 -17.19
C ASP A 169 15.29 4.22 -16.92
N TYR A 170 14.14 4.33 -17.58
CA TYR A 170 13.28 5.47 -17.40
C TYR A 170 12.74 5.56 -15.98
N VAL A 171 13.00 6.71 -15.34
CA VAL A 171 12.42 7.07 -14.05
C VAL A 171 11.46 8.23 -14.26
N PRO A 172 10.16 8.05 -14.07
CA PRO A 172 9.20 9.11 -14.24
C PRO A 172 9.43 10.23 -13.23
N PRO A 173 9.25 11.51 -13.61
CA PRO A 173 9.34 12.61 -12.69
C PRO A 173 8.26 12.52 -11.61
N THR A 174 8.64 12.83 -10.37
CA THR A 174 7.72 12.84 -9.24
C THR A 174 7.75 14.20 -8.53
N LYS A 175 6.61 14.57 -7.95
CA LYS A 175 6.44 15.76 -7.11
C LYS A 175 6.01 15.39 -5.70
N PRO A 176 6.23 16.26 -4.70
CA PRO A 176 5.74 16.03 -3.34
C PRO A 176 4.22 15.77 -3.33
N TYR A 177 3.79 14.95 -2.40
CA TYR A 177 2.40 14.60 -2.17
C TYR A 177 2.08 14.90 -0.72
N HIS A 178 1.23 15.89 -0.46
CA HIS A 178 0.88 16.29 0.89
C HIS A 178 0.02 15.23 1.57
N LEU A 179 0.23 15.00 2.87
CA LEU A 179 -0.46 13.94 3.61
C LEU A 179 -1.98 14.10 3.57
N SER A 180 -2.48 15.34 3.69
CA SER A 180 -3.92 15.60 3.61
C SER A 180 -4.52 15.21 2.25
N GLU A 181 -3.85 15.57 1.15
CA GLU A 181 -4.26 15.17 -0.21
C GLU A 181 -4.21 13.65 -0.36
N LEU A 182 -3.12 13.02 0.09
CA LEU A 182 -2.95 11.56 0.01
C LEU A 182 -4.08 10.83 0.74
N VAL A 183 -4.46 11.28 1.93
CA VAL A 183 -5.54 10.64 2.70
C VAL A 183 -6.88 10.82 2.01
N THR A 184 -7.19 12.00 1.48
CA THR A 184 -8.41 12.24 0.72
C THR A 184 -8.47 11.34 -0.51
N ASP A 185 -7.41 11.34 -1.32
CA ASP A 185 -7.32 10.51 -2.52
C ASP A 185 -7.38 9.00 -2.20
N LEU A 186 -6.80 8.57 -1.06
CA LEU A 186 -6.88 7.17 -0.61
C LEU A 186 -8.33 6.77 -0.24
N LEU A 187 -9.09 7.64 0.42
CA LEU A 187 -10.48 7.37 0.77
C LEU A 187 -11.34 7.28 -0.50
N GLU A 188 -11.23 8.25 -1.42
CA GLU A 188 -11.91 8.21 -2.71
C GLU A 188 -11.55 6.96 -3.51
N TYR A 189 -10.26 6.66 -3.59
CA TYR A 189 -9.75 5.49 -4.29
C TYR A 189 -10.29 4.19 -3.70
N ALA A 190 -10.29 4.07 -2.38
CA ALA A 190 -10.81 2.90 -1.70
C ALA A 190 -12.32 2.74 -1.87
N SER A 191 -13.08 3.85 -1.87
CA SER A 191 -14.52 3.81 -2.07
C SER A 191 -14.92 3.29 -3.45
N ALA A 192 -14.10 3.58 -4.47
CA ALA A 192 -14.33 3.09 -5.83
C ALA A 192 -13.91 1.62 -6.05
N LEU A 193 -13.07 1.06 -5.18
CA LEU A 193 -12.48 -0.26 -5.38
C LEU A 193 -12.97 -1.34 -4.43
N LEU A 194 -13.47 -0.97 -3.25
CA LEU A 194 -13.95 -1.93 -2.27
C LEU A 194 -15.36 -2.43 -2.59
N HIS A 195 -15.60 -3.69 -2.27
CA HIS A 195 -16.98 -4.20 -2.18
C HIS A 195 -17.75 -3.49 -1.07
N PRO A 196 -19.09 -3.35 -1.16
CA PRO A 196 -19.91 -2.97 -0.01
C PRO A 196 -19.62 -3.89 1.19
N GLY A 197 -19.36 -3.30 2.35
CA GLY A 197 -18.89 -4.03 3.53
C GLY A 197 -17.39 -4.37 3.52
N GLY A 198 -16.65 -3.96 2.50
CA GLY A 198 -15.19 -4.04 2.45
C GLY A 198 -14.51 -3.08 3.43
N ARG A 199 -13.26 -3.36 3.78
CA ARG A 199 -12.53 -2.61 4.80
C ARG A 199 -11.32 -1.88 4.23
N LEU A 200 -11.17 -0.62 4.64
CA LEU A 200 -9.93 0.15 4.46
C LEU A 200 -9.20 0.22 5.80
N VAL A 201 -7.98 -0.33 5.85
CA VAL A 201 -7.12 -0.32 7.06
C VAL A 201 -5.81 0.36 6.73
N PHE A 202 -5.50 1.46 7.41
CA PHE A 202 -4.25 2.16 7.17
C PHE A 202 -3.69 2.85 8.41
N TRP A 203 -2.37 3.07 8.41
CA TRP A 203 -1.68 3.88 9.41
C TRP A 203 -1.73 5.36 9.05
N LEU A 204 -1.85 6.18 10.10
CA LEU A 204 -1.71 7.62 9.99
C LEU A 204 -0.90 8.16 11.17
N PRO A 205 0.20 8.91 10.92
CA PRO A 205 0.95 9.56 11.99
C PRO A 205 0.15 10.72 12.56
N THR A 206 0.34 10.99 13.86
CA THR A 206 -0.26 12.12 14.55
C THR A 206 0.77 12.66 15.55
N MET A 207 0.96 13.98 15.57
CA MET A 207 1.72 14.63 16.65
C MET A 207 0.87 14.63 17.92
N ASN A 208 1.48 14.27 19.06
CA ASN A 208 0.74 14.13 20.32
C ASN A 208 0.21 15.47 20.87
N GLU A 209 0.73 16.60 20.40
CA GLU A 209 0.27 17.95 20.73
C GLU A 209 -1.04 18.33 20.01
N GLU A 210 -1.37 17.69 18.90
CA GLU A 210 -2.63 17.89 18.21
C GLU A 210 -3.72 17.06 18.89
N LYS A 211 -4.81 17.72 19.30
CA LYS A 211 -5.96 17.03 19.92
C LYS A 211 -6.45 15.93 18.98
N ALA A 212 -6.42 14.72 19.48
CA ALA A 212 -6.62 13.47 18.74
C ALA A 212 -7.92 13.36 17.93
N GLU A 213 -8.94 14.12 18.29
CA GLU A 213 -10.27 14.09 17.66
C GLU A 213 -10.37 14.89 16.38
N THR A 214 -9.49 15.91 16.20
CA THR A 214 -9.54 16.82 15.05
C THR A 214 -8.95 16.23 13.77
N SER A 215 -8.30 15.06 13.83
CA SER A 215 -7.54 14.48 12.71
C SER A 215 -8.12 13.17 12.16
N ILE A 216 -9.38 12.82 12.48
CA ILE A 216 -10.03 11.65 11.87
C ILE A 216 -10.55 12.06 10.49
N PRO A 217 -10.00 11.52 9.40
CA PRO A 217 -10.55 11.80 8.09
C PRO A 217 -11.96 11.22 7.99
N THR A 218 -12.86 11.97 7.38
CA THR A 218 -14.25 11.56 7.15
C THR A 218 -14.51 11.43 5.66
N HIS A 219 -15.39 10.51 5.29
CA HIS A 219 -15.81 10.31 3.92
C HIS A 219 -17.27 9.83 3.89
N ALA A 220 -18.05 10.27 2.92
CA ALA A 220 -19.50 10.00 2.86
C ALA A 220 -19.86 8.51 2.81
N HIS A 221 -18.98 7.69 2.25
CA HIS A 221 -19.20 6.25 2.07
C HIS A 221 -18.47 5.37 3.11
N PHE A 222 -17.84 5.96 4.15
CA PHE A 222 -17.09 5.18 5.12
C PHE A 222 -17.50 5.47 6.56
N ASP A 223 -17.71 4.40 7.32
CA ASP A 223 -17.81 4.44 8.77
C ASP A 223 -16.50 4.01 9.43
N LEU A 224 -16.02 4.79 10.43
CA LEU A 224 -14.88 4.39 11.25
C LEU A 224 -15.33 3.32 12.25
N VAL A 225 -14.87 2.07 12.08
CA VAL A 225 -15.28 0.94 12.94
C VAL A 225 -14.25 0.55 13.97
N ALA A 226 -12.98 0.93 13.79
CA ALA A 226 -11.93 0.70 14.79
C ALA A 226 -10.82 1.75 14.69
N HIS A 227 -10.26 2.08 15.86
CA HIS A 227 -9.16 3.01 15.99
C HIS A 227 -8.23 2.54 17.12
N SER A 228 -6.96 2.30 16.79
CA SER A 228 -5.93 1.92 17.77
C SER A 228 -4.71 2.83 17.63
N ILE A 229 -4.04 3.07 18.77
CA ILE A 229 -2.92 4.01 18.85
C ILE A 229 -1.67 3.23 19.24
N GLN A 230 -0.58 3.48 18.53
CA GLN A 230 0.77 3.10 18.96
C GLN A 230 1.54 4.38 19.31
N ASP A 231 1.86 4.55 20.57
CA ASP A 231 2.52 5.76 21.10
C ASP A 231 4.04 5.60 21.08
N PHE A 232 4.75 6.66 20.66
CA PHE A 232 6.21 6.78 20.64
C PHE A 232 6.70 8.00 21.47
N GLY A 233 5.87 8.51 22.39
CA GLY A 233 6.17 9.63 23.27
C GLY A 233 5.84 10.98 22.63
N ARG A 234 6.66 11.51 21.73
CA ARG A 234 6.42 12.81 21.08
C ARG A 234 5.45 12.74 19.92
N TRP A 235 5.29 11.60 19.31
CA TRP A 235 4.40 11.33 18.22
C TRP A 235 3.77 9.95 18.38
N SER A 236 2.67 9.73 17.74
CA SER A 236 1.99 8.43 17.67
C SER A 236 1.64 8.10 16.23
N ARG A 237 1.45 6.83 15.96
CA ARG A 237 0.75 6.42 14.75
C ARG A 237 -0.53 5.71 15.11
N ARG A 238 -1.53 5.91 14.28
CA ARG A 238 -2.87 5.42 14.53
C ARG A 238 -3.29 4.52 13.39
N VAL A 239 -3.60 3.27 13.69
CA VAL A 239 -4.27 2.41 12.72
C VAL A 239 -5.76 2.70 12.77
N ARG A 240 -6.34 2.89 11.60
CA ARG A 240 -7.77 3.14 11.42
C ARG A 240 -8.36 2.10 10.50
N THR A 241 -9.53 1.62 10.88
CA THR A 241 -10.32 0.69 10.08
C THR A 241 -11.63 1.36 9.73
N PHE A 242 -11.85 1.54 8.46
CA PHE A 242 -13.08 2.04 7.88
C PHE A 242 -13.84 0.91 7.21
N LEU A 243 -15.15 0.94 7.31
CA LEU A 243 -16.08 0.04 6.63
C LEU A 243 -16.77 0.81 5.52
N LEU A 244 -16.74 0.30 4.30
CA LEU A 244 -17.51 0.85 3.20
C LEU A 244 -18.99 0.53 3.42
N ILE A 245 -19.80 1.57 3.59
CA ILE A 245 -21.25 1.45 3.73
C ILE A 245 -21.90 1.34 2.34
N PRO A 246 -22.95 0.52 2.18
CA PRO A 246 -23.75 0.52 0.95
C PRO A 246 -24.35 1.91 0.72
N SER A 247 -24.29 2.39 -0.52
CA SER A 247 -24.96 3.62 -0.97
C SER A 247 -26.47 3.45 -1.02
#